data_12c71dd83330af950d3d3b52bc236956
#
_entry.id   12c71dd83330af950d3d3b52bc236956
#
_cell.length_a   1.000
_cell.length_b   1.000
_cell.length_c   1.000
_cell.angle_alpha   90.00
_cell.angle_beta   90.00
_cell.angle_gamma   90.00
#
_symmetry.space_group_name_H-M   'P 1'
#
loop_
_entity.id
_entity.type
_entity.pdbx_description
1 polymer ?
#
loop_
_entity_poly.entity_id
_entity_poly.type
_entity_poly.pdbx_seq_one_letter_code
_entity_poly.pdbx_strand_id
1 'polypeptide(L)'
;MQITTFGPIDDQRLRVEAALLTQILKEPAFNVLRTQEQLGYIVFCTGFSFPGDAQHALRVIVQSERSAAYCENRVEAFFDLMKTNIEEMTTEAFEEQKAGLEKKWREKVKNLKEETNQFFTYIASGHLDFLRGVSKDFPHSCMNAEISAIGDQDADLLPSVSKEDVLKLFMSRVHQSSKTRSKLSVHMLAQKEKPKPVSRAAVDAFEALVKESSLEVDDQVVQQAKDKEFTLPTFVKYWATALGKSEASIALLKQIPELLKLHPAEGDPSNDVVDTSKMQFIEDPQAFRAGLSVALDPSPLALWSDLPHSRI
;
A
#
# COMPACT_ATOMS: atom_id res chain seq x y z
N MET A 1 2.95 -2.68 2.95
CA MET A 1 2.45 -3.42 1.77
C MET A 1 1.46 -4.46 2.23
N GLN A 2 0.30 -4.48 1.63
CA GLN A 2 -0.76 -5.47 1.89
C GLN A 2 -0.99 -6.31 0.63
N ILE A 3 -1.08 -7.62 0.79
CA ILE A 3 -1.40 -8.56 -0.28
C ILE A 3 -2.62 -9.37 0.15
N THR A 4 -3.61 -9.47 -0.72
CA THR A 4 -4.82 -10.26 -0.50
C THR A 4 -5.00 -11.20 -1.66
N THR A 5 -5.05 -12.52 -1.41
CA THR A 5 -5.14 -13.53 -2.46
C THR A 5 -6.58 -13.68 -2.96
N PHE A 6 -6.73 -13.81 -4.26
CA PHE A 6 -8.00 -14.14 -4.90
C PHE A 6 -8.18 -15.65 -5.03
N GLY A 7 -7.19 -16.35 -5.56
CA GLY A 7 -7.21 -17.78 -5.82
C GLY A 7 -6.33 -18.16 -7.01
N PRO A 8 -6.49 -19.40 -7.53
CA PRO A 8 -5.65 -19.96 -8.58
C PRO A 8 -5.68 -19.14 -9.88
N ILE A 9 -4.50 -18.99 -10.52
CA ILE A 9 -4.35 -18.31 -11.81
C ILE A 9 -4.98 -19.09 -12.96
N ASP A 10 -5.11 -20.41 -12.82
CA ASP A 10 -5.66 -21.28 -13.86
C ASP A 10 -7.19 -21.19 -13.97
N ASP A 11 -7.86 -20.66 -12.95
CA ASP A 11 -9.28 -20.33 -13.03
C ASP A 11 -9.46 -19.05 -13.87
N GLN A 12 -9.81 -19.26 -15.15
CA GLN A 12 -9.99 -18.17 -16.11
C GLN A 12 -11.04 -17.16 -15.65
N ARG A 13 -12.17 -17.63 -15.12
CA ARG A 13 -13.25 -16.76 -14.66
C ARG A 13 -12.78 -15.87 -13.51
N LEU A 14 -12.15 -16.47 -12.51
CA LEU A 14 -11.58 -15.76 -11.37
C LEU A 14 -10.53 -14.74 -11.81
N ARG A 15 -9.68 -15.11 -12.77
CA ARG A 15 -8.63 -14.25 -13.31
C ARG A 15 -9.21 -12.99 -13.95
N VAL A 16 -10.25 -13.15 -14.77
CA VAL A 16 -10.93 -12.02 -15.44
C VAL A 16 -11.64 -11.12 -14.44
N GLU A 17 -12.38 -11.70 -13.48
CA GLU A 17 -13.05 -10.96 -12.41
C GLU A 17 -12.04 -10.20 -11.55
N ALA A 18 -10.91 -10.82 -11.18
CA ALA A 18 -9.85 -10.20 -10.39
C ALA A 18 -9.17 -9.03 -11.12
N ALA A 19 -8.94 -9.16 -12.43
CA ALA A 19 -8.39 -8.11 -13.24
C ALA A 19 -9.33 -6.91 -13.36
N LEU A 20 -10.63 -7.15 -13.59
CA LEU A 20 -11.64 -6.10 -13.64
C LEU A 20 -11.80 -5.41 -12.28
N LEU A 21 -11.86 -6.17 -11.19
CA LEU A 21 -11.89 -5.62 -9.83
C LEU A 21 -10.67 -4.75 -9.57
N THR A 22 -9.48 -5.23 -9.91
CA THR A 22 -8.23 -4.48 -9.73
C THR A 22 -8.25 -3.16 -10.50
N GLN A 23 -8.74 -3.16 -11.73
CA GLN A 23 -8.89 -1.93 -12.52
C GLN A 23 -9.85 -0.94 -11.85
N ILE A 24 -11.00 -1.41 -11.37
CA ILE A 24 -11.98 -0.57 -10.67
C ILE A 24 -11.39 0.04 -9.39
N LEU A 25 -10.53 -0.69 -8.66
CA LEU A 25 -9.91 -0.23 -7.42
C LEU A 25 -8.73 0.72 -7.63
N LYS A 26 -8.02 0.64 -8.76
CA LYS A 26 -6.72 1.29 -9.00
C LYS A 26 -6.78 2.81 -8.88
N GLU A 27 -7.63 3.44 -9.66
CA GLU A 27 -7.75 4.91 -9.69
C GLU A 27 -8.34 5.46 -8.39
N PRO A 28 -9.44 4.91 -7.83
CA PRO A 28 -9.93 5.34 -6.52
C PRO A 28 -8.91 5.20 -5.39
N ALA A 29 -8.11 4.12 -5.37
CA ALA A 29 -7.06 3.96 -4.35
C ALA A 29 -6.03 5.09 -4.41
N PHE A 30 -5.60 5.46 -5.62
CA PHE A 30 -4.68 6.57 -5.80
C PHE A 30 -5.33 7.89 -5.37
N ASN A 31 -6.57 8.15 -5.79
CA ASN A 31 -7.26 9.38 -5.49
C ASN A 31 -7.55 9.53 -3.99
N VAL A 32 -8.10 8.51 -3.35
CA VAL A 32 -8.45 8.55 -1.92
C VAL A 32 -7.18 8.55 -1.06
N LEU A 33 -6.35 7.52 -1.16
CA LEU A 33 -5.24 7.33 -0.22
C LEU A 33 -4.09 8.31 -0.45
N ARG A 34 -3.79 8.67 -1.72
CA ARG A 34 -2.70 9.59 -2.02
C ARG A 34 -3.14 11.04 -2.07
N THR A 35 -4.25 11.34 -2.80
CA THR A 35 -4.61 12.74 -3.09
C THR A 35 -5.42 13.35 -1.96
N GLN A 36 -6.46 12.65 -1.49
CA GLN A 36 -7.35 13.17 -0.46
C GLN A 36 -6.76 13.01 0.95
N GLU A 37 -6.31 11.81 1.30
CA GLU A 37 -5.77 11.51 2.62
C GLU A 37 -4.28 11.83 2.76
N GLN A 38 -3.60 12.07 1.66
CA GLN A 38 -2.17 12.43 1.63
C GLN A 38 -1.28 11.47 2.43
N LEU A 39 -1.59 10.17 2.38
CA LEU A 39 -0.84 9.17 3.15
C LEU A 39 0.64 9.13 2.78
N GLY A 40 0.98 9.44 1.52
CA GLY A 40 2.36 9.47 1.07
C GLY A 40 2.52 9.61 -0.44
N TYR A 41 3.77 9.68 -0.88
CA TYR A 41 4.09 9.88 -2.29
C TYR A 41 3.82 8.62 -3.13
N ILE A 42 4.12 7.45 -2.59
CA ILE A 42 3.92 6.17 -3.28
C ILE A 42 2.67 5.50 -2.72
N VAL A 43 1.64 5.42 -3.57
CA VAL A 43 0.44 4.63 -3.32
C VAL A 43 0.10 3.87 -4.60
N PHE A 44 0.06 2.55 -4.50
CA PHE A 44 -0.32 1.67 -5.62
C PHE A 44 -1.35 0.64 -5.15
N CYS A 45 -2.36 0.42 -6.00
CA CYS A 45 -3.29 -0.69 -5.89
C CYS A 45 -3.24 -1.45 -7.21
N THR A 46 -2.68 -2.65 -7.21
CA THR A 46 -2.36 -3.39 -8.44
C THR A 46 -2.61 -4.88 -8.27
N GLY A 47 -2.86 -5.56 -9.39
CA GLY A 47 -2.80 -7.01 -9.44
C GLY A 47 -1.37 -7.52 -9.15
N PHE A 48 -1.28 -8.69 -8.57
CA PHE A 48 -0.04 -9.36 -8.27
C PHE A 48 -0.20 -10.87 -8.45
N SER A 49 0.82 -11.54 -8.99
CA SER A 49 0.88 -13.00 -9.04
C SER A 49 2.13 -13.49 -8.35
N PHE A 50 2.00 -14.57 -7.59
CA PHE A 50 3.15 -15.18 -6.94
C PHE A 50 3.99 -15.95 -7.96
N PRO A 51 5.32 -15.76 -7.98
CA PRO A 51 6.19 -16.53 -8.87
C PRO A 51 6.09 -18.03 -8.58
N GLY A 52 6.04 -18.83 -9.65
CA GLY A 52 6.06 -20.30 -9.57
C GLY A 52 4.76 -20.93 -9.13
N ASP A 53 3.78 -20.16 -8.71
CA ASP A 53 2.47 -20.67 -8.40
C ASP A 53 1.39 -19.61 -8.59
N ALA A 54 0.74 -19.80 -9.42
CA ALA A 54 -0.64 -19.99 -9.69
C ALA A 54 -1.66 -19.22 -8.81
N GLN A 55 -1.28 -18.23 -8.02
CA GLN A 55 -2.27 -17.44 -7.29
C GLN A 55 -2.29 -15.97 -7.71
N HIS A 56 -3.48 -15.49 -8.05
CA HIS A 56 -3.74 -14.07 -8.20
C HIS A 56 -3.98 -13.41 -6.86
N ALA A 57 -3.48 -12.17 -6.75
CA ALA A 57 -3.66 -11.37 -5.55
C ALA A 57 -3.88 -9.89 -5.90
N LEU A 58 -4.50 -9.17 -5.00
CA LEU A 58 -4.49 -7.72 -4.96
C LEU A 58 -3.35 -7.27 -4.06
N ARG A 59 -2.55 -6.33 -4.53
CA ARG A 59 -1.45 -5.74 -3.78
C ARG A 59 -1.66 -4.25 -3.61
N VAL A 60 -1.66 -3.78 -2.36
CA VAL A 60 -1.68 -2.35 -2.02
C VAL A 60 -0.33 -2.00 -1.38
N ILE A 61 0.33 -0.98 -1.92
CA ILE A 61 1.59 -0.45 -1.40
C ILE A 61 1.36 0.99 -1.00
N VAL A 62 1.72 1.32 0.23
CA VAL A 62 1.71 2.70 0.73
C VAL A 62 3.09 2.98 1.35
N GLN A 63 3.77 4.01 0.86
CA GLN A 63 4.96 4.57 1.50
C GLN A 63 4.55 5.86 2.18
N SER A 64 4.62 5.90 3.49
CA SER A 64 4.11 6.97 4.33
C SER A 64 5.09 7.35 5.42
N GLU A 65 4.94 8.54 5.95
CA GLU A 65 5.55 8.98 7.20
C GLU A 65 4.70 8.61 8.42
N ARG A 66 3.45 8.19 8.21
CA ARG A 66 2.55 7.65 9.23
C ARG A 66 2.96 6.24 9.64
N SER A 67 2.47 5.77 10.78
CA SER A 67 2.72 4.41 11.22
C SER A 67 2.17 3.38 10.23
N ALA A 68 2.84 2.23 10.13
CA ALA A 68 2.39 1.17 9.22
C ALA A 68 0.99 0.65 9.58
N ALA A 69 0.68 0.59 10.88
CA ALA A 69 -0.63 0.18 11.36
C ALA A 69 -1.72 1.21 11.02
N TYR A 70 -1.42 2.50 11.11
CA TYR A 70 -2.33 3.54 10.64
C TYR A 70 -2.61 3.41 9.15
N CYS A 71 -1.56 3.25 8.32
CA CYS A 71 -1.73 3.06 6.88
C CYS A 71 -2.58 1.83 6.57
N GLU A 72 -2.44 0.74 7.34
CA GLU A 72 -3.28 -0.44 7.19
C GLU A 72 -4.73 -0.16 7.50
N ASN A 73 -5.04 0.55 8.58
CA ASN A 73 -6.41 0.95 8.91
C ASN A 73 -7.01 1.85 7.82
N ARG A 74 -6.22 2.74 7.20
CA ARG A 74 -6.71 3.58 6.10
C ARG A 74 -7.01 2.78 4.84
N VAL A 75 -6.19 1.77 4.53
CA VAL A 75 -6.47 0.84 3.42
C VAL A 75 -7.76 0.05 3.67
N GLU A 76 -8.00 -0.40 4.90
CA GLU A 76 -9.26 -1.08 5.24
C GLU A 76 -10.47 -0.13 5.10
N ALA A 77 -10.36 1.10 5.60
CA ALA A 77 -11.41 2.11 5.42
C ALA A 77 -11.67 2.45 3.93
N PHE A 78 -10.61 2.46 3.11
CA PHE A 78 -10.75 2.59 1.66
C PHE A 78 -11.55 1.41 1.08
N PHE A 79 -11.32 0.18 1.53
CA PHE A 79 -12.13 -0.95 1.06
C PHE A 79 -13.59 -0.86 1.51
N ASP A 80 -13.87 -0.32 2.71
CA ASP A 80 -15.26 -0.06 3.13
C ASP A 80 -15.94 0.97 2.21
N LEU A 81 -15.22 2.04 1.83
CA LEU A 81 -15.69 3.02 0.85
C LEU A 81 -15.95 2.36 -0.53
N MET A 82 -15.03 1.51 -0.99
CA MET A 82 -15.14 0.87 -2.29
C MET A 82 -16.30 -0.12 -2.38
N LYS A 83 -16.70 -0.73 -1.26
CA LYS A 83 -17.92 -1.53 -1.21
C LYS A 83 -19.11 -0.70 -1.69
N THR A 84 -19.33 0.46 -1.08
CA THR A 84 -20.43 1.36 -1.44
C THR A 84 -20.31 1.83 -2.89
N ASN A 85 -19.10 2.21 -3.31
CA ASN A 85 -18.86 2.69 -4.68
C ASN A 85 -19.16 1.62 -5.75
N ILE A 86 -18.82 0.34 -5.49
CA ILE A 86 -19.15 -0.76 -6.42
C ILE A 86 -20.65 -1.06 -6.41
N GLU A 87 -21.29 -1.06 -5.24
CA GLU A 87 -22.74 -1.26 -5.11
C GLU A 87 -23.54 -0.20 -5.88
N GLU A 88 -23.13 1.07 -5.77
CA GLU A 88 -23.80 2.22 -6.38
C GLU A 88 -23.35 2.48 -7.83
N MET A 89 -22.34 1.78 -8.33
CA MET A 89 -21.84 1.96 -9.70
C MET A 89 -22.95 1.71 -10.71
N THR A 90 -23.16 2.68 -11.64
CA THR A 90 -24.14 2.53 -12.70
C THR A 90 -23.71 1.48 -13.72
N THR A 91 -24.67 0.94 -14.46
CA THR A 91 -24.40 -0.04 -15.51
C THR A 91 -23.46 0.55 -16.56
N GLU A 92 -23.67 1.80 -16.92
CA GLU A 92 -22.86 2.52 -17.93
C GLU A 92 -21.42 2.63 -17.45
N ALA A 93 -21.18 3.06 -16.19
CA ALA A 93 -19.84 3.16 -15.63
C ALA A 93 -19.13 1.80 -15.53
N PHE A 94 -19.88 0.75 -15.22
CA PHE A 94 -19.33 -0.61 -15.17
C PHE A 94 -18.93 -1.11 -16.57
N GLU A 95 -19.77 -0.89 -17.58
CA GLU A 95 -19.46 -1.26 -18.98
C GLU A 95 -18.28 -0.43 -19.53
N GLU A 96 -18.10 0.83 -19.14
CA GLU A 96 -16.91 1.62 -19.44
C GLU A 96 -15.63 1.00 -18.88
N GLN A 97 -15.68 0.48 -17.63
CA GLN A 97 -14.55 -0.23 -17.04
C GLN A 97 -14.20 -1.50 -17.84
N LYS A 98 -15.20 -2.28 -18.25
CA LYS A 98 -15.01 -3.47 -19.10
C LYS A 98 -14.41 -3.09 -20.45
N ALA A 99 -14.98 -2.10 -21.13
CA ALA A 99 -14.48 -1.66 -22.43
C ALA A 99 -13.03 -1.13 -22.34
N GLY A 100 -12.69 -0.41 -21.27
CA GLY A 100 -11.32 0.05 -21.02
C GLY A 100 -10.34 -1.10 -20.84
N LEU A 101 -10.73 -2.13 -20.10
CA LEU A 101 -9.91 -3.32 -19.86
C LEU A 101 -9.77 -4.16 -21.14
N GLU A 102 -10.85 -4.39 -21.85
CA GLU A 102 -10.83 -5.11 -23.13
C GLU A 102 -9.90 -4.44 -24.15
N LYS A 103 -10.03 -3.11 -24.31
CA LYS A 103 -9.17 -2.34 -25.20
C LYS A 103 -7.68 -2.51 -24.85
N LYS A 104 -7.37 -2.48 -23.56
CA LYS A 104 -6.01 -2.69 -23.07
C LYS A 104 -5.49 -4.09 -23.42
N TRP A 105 -6.31 -5.11 -23.26
CA TRP A 105 -5.94 -6.50 -23.53
C TRP A 105 -5.76 -6.81 -25.01
N ARG A 106 -6.62 -6.26 -25.86
CA ARG A 106 -6.54 -6.44 -27.32
C ARG A 106 -5.55 -5.50 -28.01
N GLU A 107 -4.85 -4.65 -27.26
CA GLU A 107 -3.86 -3.76 -27.85
C GLU A 107 -2.64 -4.54 -28.35
N LYS A 108 -2.32 -4.40 -29.65
CA LYS A 108 -1.21 -5.12 -30.31
C LYS A 108 0.15 -4.60 -29.83
N VAL A 109 1.11 -5.51 -29.77
CA VAL A 109 2.53 -5.20 -29.52
C VAL A 109 3.04 -4.24 -30.61
N LYS A 110 3.73 -3.17 -30.19
CA LYS A 110 4.15 -2.09 -31.10
C LYS A 110 5.61 -2.20 -31.56
N ASN A 111 6.42 -2.92 -30.81
CA ASN A 111 7.86 -3.02 -31.07
C ASN A 111 8.45 -4.31 -30.50
N LEU A 112 9.67 -4.66 -30.97
CA LEU A 112 10.38 -5.88 -30.56
C LEU A 112 10.63 -5.96 -29.05
N LYS A 113 10.85 -4.83 -28.39
CA LYS A 113 11.08 -4.81 -26.94
C LYS A 113 9.83 -5.24 -26.17
N GLU A 114 8.67 -4.76 -26.55
CA GLU A 114 7.40 -5.17 -25.95
C GLU A 114 7.16 -6.66 -26.16
N GLU A 115 7.39 -7.15 -27.38
CA GLU A 115 7.25 -8.56 -27.71
C GLU A 115 8.22 -9.45 -26.91
N THR A 116 9.49 -9.07 -26.85
CA THR A 116 10.49 -9.77 -26.06
C THR A 116 10.11 -9.79 -24.58
N ASN A 117 9.67 -8.67 -24.03
CA ASN A 117 9.21 -8.60 -22.65
C ASN A 117 8.00 -9.50 -22.40
N GLN A 118 7.11 -9.57 -23.35
CA GLN A 118 5.95 -10.45 -23.31
C GLN A 118 6.38 -11.92 -23.08
N PHE A 119 7.21 -12.44 -23.95
CA PHE A 119 7.69 -13.82 -23.85
C PHE A 119 8.59 -14.05 -22.65
N PHE A 120 9.45 -13.10 -22.33
CA PHE A 120 10.33 -13.20 -21.16
C PHE A 120 9.54 -13.31 -19.84
N THR A 121 8.38 -12.68 -19.77
CA THR A 121 7.51 -12.77 -18.59
C THR A 121 7.06 -14.20 -18.32
N TYR A 122 6.70 -14.96 -19.35
CA TYR A 122 6.32 -16.36 -19.18
C TYR A 122 7.48 -17.23 -18.73
N ILE A 123 8.68 -16.94 -19.23
CA ILE A 123 9.89 -17.62 -18.79
C ILE A 123 10.20 -17.27 -17.32
N ALA A 124 10.17 -15.99 -16.96
CA ALA A 124 10.51 -15.52 -15.63
C ALA A 124 9.49 -15.94 -14.55
N SER A 125 8.22 -16.06 -14.92
CA SER A 125 7.15 -16.53 -14.01
C SER A 125 7.13 -18.06 -13.85
N GLY A 126 7.80 -18.78 -14.73
CA GLY A 126 7.78 -20.26 -14.75
C GLY A 126 6.50 -20.87 -15.34
N HIS A 127 5.55 -20.07 -15.78
CA HIS A 127 4.31 -20.61 -16.38
C HIS A 127 4.53 -21.24 -17.75
N LEU A 128 5.49 -20.75 -18.53
CA LEU A 128 5.86 -21.27 -19.87
C LEU A 128 4.69 -21.39 -20.85
N ASP A 129 3.59 -20.72 -20.60
CA ASP A 129 2.41 -20.68 -21.44
C ASP A 129 2.49 -19.53 -22.43
N PHE A 130 3.18 -19.74 -23.54
CA PHE A 130 3.42 -18.72 -24.55
C PHE A 130 2.19 -18.37 -25.42
N LEU A 131 1.12 -19.14 -25.29
CA LEU A 131 -0.15 -18.87 -25.98
C LEU A 131 -1.07 -17.94 -25.17
N ARG A 132 -0.76 -17.75 -23.91
CA ARG A 132 -1.49 -16.84 -23.02
C ARG A 132 -1.05 -15.39 -23.33
N GLY A 133 -1.93 -14.54 -23.80
CA GLY A 133 -1.63 -13.12 -24.06
C GLY A 133 -1.13 -12.41 -22.80
N VAL A 134 -0.18 -11.49 -22.92
CA VAL A 134 0.36 -10.69 -21.83
C VAL A 134 -0.17 -9.27 -21.92
N SER A 135 -0.62 -8.72 -20.80
CA SER A 135 -0.84 -7.28 -20.69
C SER A 135 0.49 -6.53 -20.85
N LYS A 136 0.49 -5.49 -21.67
CA LYS A 136 1.67 -4.70 -22.04
C LYS A 136 2.26 -3.83 -20.92
N ASP A 137 1.58 -3.75 -19.79
CA ASP A 137 2.01 -2.91 -18.67
C ASP A 137 3.00 -3.63 -17.75
N PHE A 138 4.05 -4.22 -18.32
CA PHE A 138 5.18 -4.69 -17.57
C PHE A 138 6.26 -3.59 -17.52
N PRO A 139 6.25 -2.69 -16.53
CA PRO A 139 7.36 -1.78 -16.35
C PRO A 139 8.57 -2.55 -15.80
N HIS A 140 9.75 -2.18 -16.24
CA HIS A 140 11.05 -2.74 -15.83
C HIS A 140 11.37 -2.66 -14.32
N SER A 141 10.42 -2.31 -13.50
CA SER A 141 10.58 -2.23 -12.04
C SER A 141 9.80 -3.36 -11.39
N CYS A 142 10.49 -4.22 -10.65
CA CYS A 142 9.90 -5.32 -9.86
C CYS A 142 8.80 -4.86 -8.89
N MET A 143 8.64 -3.56 -8.68
CA MET A 143 7.66 -2.98 -7.77
C MET A 143 6.29 -2.72 -8.40
N ASN A 144 6.17 -2.70 -9.72
CA ASN A 144 4.94 -2.34 -10.43
C ASN A 144 4.45 -3.41 -11.41
N ALA A 145 4.87 -4.66 -11.24
CA ALA A 145 4.46 -5.75 -12.11
C ALA A 145 2.97 -6.05 -11.93
N GLU A 146 2.13 -5.39 -12.73
CA GLU A 146 0.78 -5.85 -13.00
C GLU A 146 0.89 -7.09 -13.89
N ILE A 147 0.94 -8.26 -13.28
CA ILE A 147 0.86 -9.50 -14.03
C ILE A 147 -0.61 -9.72 -14.34
N SER A 148 -1.06 -9.24 -15.47
CA SER A 148 -2.21 -9.82 -16.12
C SER A 148 -1.74 -10.57 -17.36
N ALA A 149 -1.40 -11.83 -17.18
CA ALA A 149 -1.20 -12.76 -18.27
C ALA A 149 -2.59 -13.08 -18.86
N ILE A 150 -3.01 -12.31 -19.87
CA ILE A 150 -4.37 -12.38 -20.38
C ILE A 150 -4.28 -12.43 -21.88
N GLY A 151 -4.77 -13.55 -22.43
CA GLY A 151 -4.92 -13.72 -23.85
C GLY A 151 -6.25 -13.19 -24.39
N ASP A 152 -6.43 -13.31 -25.67
CA ASP A 152 -7.69 -13.03 -26.32
C ASP A 152 -8.86 -13.79 -25.68
N GLN A 153 -8.60 -15.00 -25.14
CA GLN A 153 -9.59 -15.82 -24.45
C GLN A 153 -10.15 -15.15 -23.18
N ASP A 154 -9.32 -14.44 -22.42
CA ASP A 154 -9.79 -13.72 -21.23
C ASP A 154 -10.59 -12.48 -21.63
N ALA A 155 -10.18 -11.79 -22.70
CA ALA A 155 -10.94 -10.69 -23.26
C ALA A 155 -12.31 -11.15 -23.81
N ASP A 156 -12.40 -12.35 -24.38
CA ASP A 156 -13.66 -12.93 -24.86
C ASP A 156 -14.61 -13.32 -23.73
N LEU A 157 -14.08 -13.65 -22.54
CA LEU A 157 -14.89 -13.95 -21.37
C LEU A 157 -15.40 -12.68 -20.65
N LEU A 158 -14.67 -11.56 -20.75
CA LEU A 158 -14.96 -10.32 -20.02
C LEU A 158 -16.40 -9.81 -20.20
N PRO A 159 -17.04 -9.83 -21.39
CA PRO A 159 -18.44 -9.42 -21.55
C PRO A 159 -19.42 -10.17 -20.66
N SER A 160 -19.11 -11.42 -20.29
CA SER A 160 -19.96 -12.28 -19.47
C SER A 160 -19.88 -11.98 -17.96
N VAL A 161 -18.92 -11.14 -17.54
CA VAL A 161 -18.74 -10.77 -16.12
C VAL A 161 -19.73 -9.69 -15.73
N SER A 162 -20.51 -9.94 -14.71
CA SER A 162 -21.47 -8.98 -14.15
C SER A 162 -20.86 -8.16 -13.01
N LYS A 163 -21.53 -7.05 -12.66
CA LYS A 163 -21.17 -6.24 -11.49
C LYS A 163 -21.31 -7.05 -10.20
N GLU A 164 -22.30 -7.91 -10.14
CA GLU A 164 -22.56 -8.79 -9.00
C GLU A 164 -21.44 -9.81 -8.79
N ASP A 165 -20.86 -10.35 -9.86
CA ASP A 165 -19.70 -11.26 -9.78
C ASP A 165 -18.49 -10.54 -9.17
N VAL A 166 -18.19 -9.33 -9.65
CA VAL A 166 -17.10 -8.51 -9.13
C VAL A 166 -17.33 -8.11 -7.67
N LEU A 167 -18.55 -7.71 -7.31
CA LEU A 167 -18.91 -7.39 -5.93
C LEU A 167 -18.79 -8.62 -5.02
N LYS A 168 -19.25 -9.80 -5.48
CA LYS A 168 -19.11 -11.06 -4.75
C LYS A 168 -17.65 -11.43 -4.53
N LEU A 169 -16.79 -11.29 -5.54
CA LEU A 169 -15.34 -11.51 -5.41
C LEU A 169 -14.75 -10.54 -4.40
N PHE A 170 -15.05 -9.25 -4.50
CA PHE A 170 -14.60 -8.22 -3.58
C PHE A 170 -15.00 -8.54 -2.13
N MET A 171 -16.27 -8.83 -1.89
CA MET A 171 -16.79 -9.14 -0.56
C MET A 171 -16.25 -10.44 0.02
N SER A 172 -15.96 -11.44 -0.82
CA SER A 172 -15.47 -12.74 -0.35
C SER A 172 -13.95 -12.78 -0.15
N ARG A 173 -13.18 -11.97 -0.88
CA ARG A 173 -11.71 -12.06 -0.88
C ARG A 173 -11.01 -10.82 -0.36
N VAL A 174 -11.57 -9.61 -0.55
CA VAL A 174 -10.89 -8.35 -0.24
C VAL A 174 -11.45 -7.67 1.00
N HIS A 175 -12.76 -7.57 1.13
CA HIS A 175 -13.41 -6.83 2.19
C HIS A 175 -13.15 -7.45 3.58
N GLN A 176 -12.96 -6.61 4.59
CA GLN A 176 -12.61 -7.03 5.96
C GLN A 176 -13.67 -7.90 6.66
N SER A 177 -14.93 -7.85 6.22
CA SER A 177 -16.01 -8.70 6.78
C SER A 177 -15.94 -10.16 6.30
N SER A 178 -15.10 -10.47 5.32
CA SER A 178 -14.98 -11.82 4.77
C SER A 178 -14.35 -12.79 5.77
N LYS A 179 -14.95 -13.97 5.90
CA LYS A 179 -14.37 -15.08 6.66
C LYS A 179 -13.37 -15.93 5.85
N THR A 180 -13.34 -15.75 4.53
CA THR A 180 -12.48 -16.49 3.60
C THR A 180 -11.35 -15.64 3.04
N ARG A 181 -11.21 -14.41 3.53
CA ARG A 181 -10.13 -13.51 3.15
C ARG A 181 -8.78 -14.07 3.60
N SER A 182 -7.82 -14.13 2.69
CA SER A 182 -6.44 -14.42 3.00
C SER A 182 -5.59 -13.18 2.71
N LYS A 183 -5.16 -12.51 3.77
CA LYS A 183 -4.42 -11.25 3.73
C LYS A 183 -3.08 -11.38 4.45
N LEU A 184 -2.01 -10.88 3.83
CA LEU A 184 -0.70 -10.71 4.45
C LEU A 184 -0.29 -9.24 4.36
N SER A 185 0.04 -8.64 5.50
CA SER A 185 0.58 -7.29 5.57
C SER A 185 2.05 -7.33 5.94
N VAL A 186 2.88 -6.64 5.15
CA VAL A 186 4.31 -6.49 5.41
C VAL A 186 4.59 -5.04 5.79
N HIS A 187 4.98 -4.83 7.04
CA HIS A 187 5.35 -3.53 7.58
C HIS A 187 6.87 -3.36 7.50
N MET A 188 7.33 -2.44 6.67
CA MET A 188 8.74 -2.07 6.57
C MET A 188 8.96 -0.73 7.25
N LEU A 189 9.75 -0.73 8.32
CA LEU A 189 10.06 0.47 9.06
C LEU A 189 11.36 1.09 8.54
N ALA A 190 11.41 2.42 8.51
CA ALA A 190 12.63 3.14 8.16
C ALA A 190 13.70 2.91 9.24
N GLN A 191 14.94 2.69 8.82
CA GLN A 191 16.06 2.50 9.75
C GLN A 191 16.42 3.78 10.52
N LYS A 192 16.13 4.94 9.92
CA LYS A 192 16.32 6.26 10.55
C LYS A 192 14.95 6.95 10.62
N GLU A 193 14.48 7.15 11.82
CA GLU A 193 13.33 8.02 12.03
C GLU A 193 13.74 9.48 11.74
N LYS A 194 12.88 10.22 11.03
CA LYS A 194 13.04 11.66 10.95
C LYS A 194 12.82 12.25 12.34
N PRO A 195 13.62 13.25 12.75
CA PRO A 195 13.37 13.93 14.01
C PRO A 195 11.95 14.49 14.01
N LYS A 196 11.18 14.15 15.04
CA LYS A 196 9.80 14.60 15.17
C LYS A 196 9.76 16.12 15.30
N PRO A 197 8.87 16.81 14.56
CA PRO A 197 8.66 18.23 14.75
C PRO A 197 8.06 18.52 16.12
N VAL A 198 8.35 19.68 16.68
CA VAL A 198 7.73 20.19 17.89
C VAL A 198 6.53 21.02 17.52
N SER A 199 5.37 20.75 18.10
CA SER A 199 4.15 21.52 17.82
C SER A 199 4.27 22.97 18.33
N ARG A 200 3.55 23.87 17.69
CA ARG A 200 3.45 25.25 18.15
C ARG A 200 2.90 25.32 19.58
N ALA A 201 1.87 24.55 19.86
CA ALA A 201 1.29 24.48 21.20
C ALA A 201 2.29 24.01 22.27
N ALA A 202 3.21 23.10 21.92
CA ALA A 202 4.27 22.67 22.83
C ALA A 202 5.31 23.78 23.06
N VAL A 203 5.64 24.56 22.03
CA VAL A 203 6.52 25.73 22.16
C VAL A 203 5.89 26.76 23.10
N ASP A 204 4.64 27.13 22.87
CA ASP A 204 3.90 28.10 23.69
C ASP A 204 3.73 27.61 25.14
N ALA A 205 3.43 26.34 25.33
CA ALA A 205 3.31 25.75 26.67
C ALA A 205 4.65 25.73 27.43
N PHE A 206 5.76 25.43 26.75
CA PHE A 206 7.08 25.49 27.39
C PHE A 206 7.50 26.91 27.72
N GLU A 207 7.19 27.89 26.85
CA GLU A 207 7.40 29.29 27.16
C GLU A 207 6.62 29.74 28.39
N ALA A 208 5.38 29.30 28.57
CA ALA A 208 4.60 29.58 29.76
C ALA A 208 5.29 29.04 31.02
N LEU A 209 5.81 27.82 30.98
CA LEU A 209 6.58 27.22 32.07
C LEU A 209 7.87 28.00 32.39
N VAL A 210 8.56 28.49 31.33
CA VAL A 210 9.76 29.31 31.51
C VAL A 210 9.40 30.65 32.23
N LYS A 211 8.30 31.27 31.85
CA LYS A 211 7.83 32.53 32.48
C LYS A 211 7.37 32.33 33.91
N GLU A 212 6.77 31.18 34.23
CA GLU A 212 6.38 30.85 35.61
C GLU A 212 7.58 30.50 36.49
N SER A 213 8.69 30.11 35.84
CA SER A 213 9.92 29.81 36.55
C SER A 213 10.61 31.14 37.01
N SER A 214 11.38 31.03 38.10
CA SER A 214 12.17 32.18 38.57
C SER A 214 13.45 32.44 37.76
N LEU A 215 13.53 31.91 36.52
CA LEU A 215 14.69 32.01 35.65
C LEU A 215 14.58 33.28 34.80
N GLU A 216 15.62 34.11 34.88
CA GLU A 216 15.75 35.27 33.97
C GLU A 216 16.15 34.78 32.57
N VAL A 217 15.26 34.98 31.62
CA VAL A 217 15.48 34.70 30.20
C VAL A 217 15.20 35.95 29.42
N ASP A 218 16.08 36.27 28.46
CA ASP A 218 15.89 37.39 27.57
C ASP A 218 14.59 37.25 26.75
N ASP A 219 13.72 38.26 26.83
CA ASP A 219 12.46 38.27 26.08
C ASP A 219 12.66 38.12 24.56
N GLN A 220 13.80 38.57 24.03
CA GLN A 220 14.15 38.36 22.61
C GLN A 220 14.35 36.87 22.28
N VAL A 221 14.94 36.10 23.20
CA VAL A 221 15.12 34.64 23.03
C VAL A 221 13.76 33.93 23.04
N VAL A 222 12.88 34.31 23.96
CA VAL A 222 11.52 33.76 24.01
C VAL A 222 10.76 34.06 22.73
N GLN A 223 10.84 35.31 22.23
CA GLN A 223 10.16 35.69 20.99
C GLN A 223 10.72 34.96 19.75
N GLN A 224 12.05 34.80 19.68
CA GLN A 224 12.68 34.03 18.59
C GLN A 224 12.30 32.56 18.56
N ALA A 225 11.96 31.95 19.69
CA ALA A 225 11.47 30.58 19.74
C ALA A 225 10.16 30.41 18.97
N LYS A 226 9.31 31.45 18.98
CA LYS A 226 8.02 31.43 18.28
C LYS A 226 8.16 31.37 16.77
N ASP A 227 9.19 31.93 16.20
CA ASP A 227 9.39 32.05 14.76
C ASP A 227 10.19 30.87 14.17
N LYS A 228 10.64 29.94 15.03
CA LYS A 228 11.44 28.79 14.61
C LYS A 228 10.64 27.50 14.56
N GLU A 229 10.90 26.72 13.53
CA GLU A 229 10.50 25.31 13.51
C GLU A 229 11.55 24.47 14.23
N PHE A 230 11.09 23.69 15.21
CA PHE A 230 11.96 22.83 15.98
C PHE A 230 11.70 21.37 15.72
N THR A 231 12.77 20.59 15.80
CA THR A 231 12.72 19.17 16.09
C THR A 231 13.07 18.97 17.58
N LEU A 232 12.72 17.82 18.18
CA LEU A 232 13.02 17.57 19.58
C LEU A 232 14.50 17.85 19.96
N PRO A 233 15.53 17.38 19.21
CA PRO A 233 16.91 17.67 19.54
C PRO A 233 17.26 19.16 19.46
N THR A 234 16.72 19.87 18.44
CA THR A 234 16.99 21.29 18.27
C THR A 234 16.28 22.14 19.31
N PHE A 235 15.08 21.74 19.74
CA PHE A 235 14.31 22.40 20.79
C PHE A 235 14.99 22.30 22.16
N VAL A 236 15.40 21.08 22.53
CA VAL A 236 16.15 20.85 23.78
C VAL A 236 17.46 21.64 23.77
N LYS A 237 18.21 21.61 22.67
CA LYS A 237 19.47 22.36 22.54
C LYS A 237 19.27 23.86 22.64
N TYR A 238 18.24 24.39 22.00
CA TYR A 238 17.91 25.81 22.04
C TYR A 238 17.67 26.30 23.47
N TRP A 239 16.75 25.63 24.18
CA TRP A 239 16.41 26.00 25.53
C TRP A 239 17.51 25.68 26.55
N ALA A 240 18.29 24.64 26.37
CA ALA A 240 19.46 24.38 27.18
C ALA A 240 20.52 25.47 27.06
N THR A 241 20.63 26.08 25.89
CA THR A 241 21.55 27.23 25.68
C THR A 241 20.97 28.50 26.31
N ALA A 242 19.67 28.73 26.15
CA ALA A 242 19.00 29.94 26.67
C ALA A 242 18.88 29.96 28.19
N LEU A 243 18.55 28.86 28.82
CA LEU A 243 18.33 28.73 30.27
C LEU A 243 19.62 28.54 31.07
N GLY A 244 20.73 28.23 30.42
CA GLY A 244 21.98 27.93 31.14
C GLY A 244 21.98 26.59 31.87
N LYS A 245 22.95 26.41 32.81
CA LYS A 245 23.20 25.12 33.49
C LYS A 245 22.81 25.14 34.97
N SER A 246 21.80 25.87 35.37
CA SER A 246 21.32 25.84 36.76
C SER A 246 20.52 24.58 37.04
N GLU A 247 20.37 24.22 38.27
CA GLU A 247 19.58 23.06 38.73
C GLU A 247 18.09 23.23 38.35
N ALA A 248 17.56 24.47 38.43
CA ALA A 248 16.22 24.83 37.98
C ALA A 248 16.05 24.67 36.48
N SER A 249 17.04 25.07 35.67
CA SER A 249 17.03 24.89 34.22
C SER A 249 17.00 23.42 33.82
N ILE A 250 17.78 22.57 34.48
CA ILE A 250 17.79 21.13 34.24
C ILE A 250 16.43 20.50 34.58
N ALA A 251 15.82 20.93 35.68
CA ALA A 251 14.49 20.44 36.09
C ALA A 251 13.41 20.80 35.07
N LEU A 252 13.48 22.01 34.49
CA LEU A 252 12.56 22.47 33.43
C LEU A 252 12.75 21.68 32.13
N LEU A 253 13.98 21.50 31.70
CA LEU A 253 14.28 20.73 30.50
C LEU A 253 13.83 19.27 30.58
N LYS A 254 13.83 18.67 31.76
CA LYS A 254 13.30 17.32 31.97
C LYS A 254 11.79 17.19 31.78
N GLN A 255 11.05 18.29 31.78
CA GLN A 255 9.60 18.30 31.51
C GLN A 255 9.26 18.28 30.04
N ILE A 256 10.20 18.61 29.15
CA ILE A 256 9.97 18.67 27.69
C ILE A 256 9.33 17.38 27.16
N PRO A 257 9.79 16.15 27.47
CA PRO A 257 9.19 14.94 26.92
C PRO A 257 7.71 14.77 27.29
N GLU A 258 7.34 15.10 28.53
CA GLU A 258 5.94 14.99 28.97
C GLU A 258 5.08 16.08 28.33
N LEU A 259 5.61 17.28 28.19
CA LEU A 259 4.93 18.39 27.54
C LEU A 259 4.67 18.11 26.03
N LEU A 260 5.61 17.47 25.34
CA LEU A 260 5.41 17.05 23.96
C LEU A 260 4.34 15.97 23.80
N LYS A 261 4.16 15.11 24.79
CA LYS A 261 3.04 14.13 24.79
C LYS A 261 1.68 14.81 24.97
N LEU A 262 1.64 15.91 25.73
CA LEU A 262 0.41 16.68 25.95
C LEU A 262 0.04 17.57 24.75
N HIS A 263 1.05 18.01 23.99
CA HIS A 263 0.91 18.90 22.84
C HIS A 263 1.59 18.31 21.59
N PRO A 264 1.05 17.21 21.06
CA PRO A 264 1.64 16.54 19.91
C PRO A 264 1.54 17.42 18.64
N ALA A 265 2.49 17.25 17.72
CA ALA A 265 2.48 17.98 16.45
C ALA A 265 1.36 17.44 15.54
N GLU A 266 0.78 18.31 14.71
CA GLU A 266 -0.11 17.88 13.65
C GLU A 266 0.63 16.91 12.73
N GLY A 267 0.00 15.77 12.47
CA GLY A 267 0.61 14.70 11.66
C GLY A 267 1.63 13.84 12.41
N ASP A 268 1.83 14.01 13.73
CA ASP A 268 2.64 13.08 14.50
C ASP A 268 1.99 11.69 14.50
N PRO A 269 2.71 10.64 14.05
CA PRO A 269 2.20 9.26 14.06
C PRO A 269 1.73 8.76 15.42
N SER A 270 2.18 9.37 16.53
CA SER A 270 1.73 9.01 17.89
C SER A 270 0.26 9.40 18.15
N ASN A 271 -0.31 10.30 17.34
CA ASN A 271 -1.72 10.71 17.41
C ASN A 271 -2.64 9.84 16.55
N ASP A 272 -2.07 8.96 15.74
CA ASP A 272 -2.86 8.10 14.87
C ASP A 272 -3.69 7.15 15.73
N VAL A 273 -5.01 7.22 15.61
CA VAL A 273 -5.90 6.24 16.19
C VAL A 273 -5.75 4.96 15.37
N VAL A 274 -5.20 3.93 15.99
CA VAL A 274 -4.91 2.66 15.32
C VAL A 274 -5.68 1.55 16.02
N ASP A 275 -6.57 0.88 15.28
CA ASP A 275 -7.19 -0.36 15.73
C ASP A 275 -6.33 -1.56 15.33
N THR A 276 -5.72 -2.19 16.31
CA THR A 276 -4.91 -3.40 16.14
C THR A 276 -5.65 -4.67 16.56
N SER A 277 -6.90 -4.56 17.00
CA SER A 277 -7.68 -5.69 17.54
C SER A 277 -7.89 -6.82 16.54
N LYS A 278 -7.88 -6.49 15.24
CA LYS A 278 -8.03 -7.44 14.13
C LYS A 278 -6.70 -7.86 13.48
N MET A 279 -5.57 -7.36 14.00
CA MET A 279 -4.25 -7.67 13.46
C MET A 279 -3.65 -8.86 14.22
N GLN A 280 -3.23 -9.88 13.46
CA GLN A 280 -2.44 -10.98 14.00
C GLN A 280 -0.99 -10.77 13.55
N PHE A 281 -0.09 -10.52 14.50
CA PHE A 281 1.32 -10.32 14.22
C PHE A 281 2.05 -11.65 14.09
N ILE A 282 2.89 -11.76 13.04
CA ILE A 282 3.79 -12.88 12.83
C ILE A 282 5.10 -12.53 13.53
N GLU A 283 5.32 -13.08 14.72
CA GLU A 283 6.52 -12.83 15.52
C GLU A 283 7.76 -13.55 14.96
N ASP A 284 7.57 -14.77 14.49
CA ASP A 284 8.62 -15.58 13.86
C ASP A 284 8.30 -15.85 12.38
N PRO A 285 8.92 -15.09 11.46
CA PRO A 285 8.72 -15.30 10.02
C PRO A 285 9.23 -16.65 9.52
N GLN A 286 10.20 -17.29 10.20
CA GLN A 286 10.73 -18.59 9.79
C GLN A 286 9.74 -19.69 10.16
N ALA A 287 9.22 -19.69 11.38
CA ALA A 287 8.18 -20.62 11.81
C ALA A 287 6.91 -20.47 10.96
N PHE A 288 6.52 -19.23 10.67
CA PHE A 288 5.39 -18.95 9.78
C PHE A 288 5.59 -19.56 8.39
N ARG A 289 6.77 -19.34 7.77
CA ARG A 289 7.09 -19.91 6.45
C ARG A 289 7.12 -21.44 6.46
N ALA A 290 7.64 -22.05 7.52
CA ALA A 290 7.66 -23.51 7.66
C ALA A 290 6.25 -24.12 7.77
N GLY A 291 5.27 -23.35 8.23
CA GLY A 291 3.87 -23.75 8.30
C GLY A 291 3.06 -23.55 7.02
N LEU A 292 3.64 -22.89 6.00
CA LEU A 292 2.97 -22.71 4.71
C LEU A 292 3.05 -23.99 3.88
N SER A 293 1.99 -24.26 3.10
CA SER A 293 2.03 -25.30 2.09
C SER A 293 3.03 -24.93 1.00
N VAL A 294 3.77 -25.93 0.53
CA VAL A 294 4.64 -25.75 -0.64
C VAL A 294 3.77 -25.61 -1.88
N ALA A 295 4.19 -24.77 -2.82
CA ALA A 295 3.57 -24.68 -4.12
C ALA A 295 3.57 -26.06 -4.81
N LEU A 296 2.55 -26.33 -5.58
CA LEU A 296 2.52 -27.55 -6.41
C LEU A 296 3.71 -27.52 -7.36
N ASP A 297 4.21 -28.71 -7.69
CA ASP A 297 5.25 -28.83 -8.71
C ASP A 297 4.78 -28.12 -10.00
N PRO A 298 5.67 -27.40 -10.69
CA PRO A 298 5.32 -26.78 -11.95
C PRO A 298 4.81 -27.84 -12.91
N SER A 299 3.76 -27.50 -13.67
CA SER A 299 3.23 -28.39 -14.71
C SER A 299 4.37 -28.89 -15.60
N PRO A 300 4.42 -30.17 -15.95
CA PRO A 300 5.46 -30.69 -16.83
C PRO A 300 5.54 -29.85 -18.11
N LEU A 301 6.74 -29.47 -18.50
CA LEU A 301 6.94 -28.78 -19.78
C LEU A 301 6.41 -29.68 -20.91
N ALA A 302 5.52 -29.15 -21.73
CA ALA A 302 5.15 -29.82 -22.96
C ALA A 302 6.39 -29.98 -23.84
N LEU A 303 6.59 -31.16 -24.42
CA LEU A 303 7.65 -31.35 -25.38
C LEU A 303 7.40 -30.42 -26.58
N TRP A 304 8.47 -29.96 -27.23
CA TRP A 304 8.34 -29.13 -28.43
C TRP A 304 7.45 -29.75 -29.51
N SER A 305 7.52 -31.08 -29.64
CA SER A 305 6.66 -31.87 -30.54
C SER A 305 5.17 -31.75 -30.24
N ASP A 306 4.81 -31.46 -28.99
CA ASP A 306 3.44 -31.44 -28.51
C ASP A 306 2.85 -30.03 -28.51
N LEU A 307 3.69 -29.03 -28.78
CA LEU A 307 3.23 -27.66 -28.94
C LEU A 307 2.54 -27.51 -30.29
N PRO A 308 1.34 -26.89 -30.35
CA PRO A 308 0.77 -26.55 -31.64
C PRO A 308 1.80 -25.70 -32.39
N HIS A 309 2.22 -26.14 -33.57
CA HIS A 309 3.16 -25.40 -34.41
C HIS A 309 2.55 -24.03 -34.66
N SER A 310 2.91 -23.07 -33.81
CA SER A 310 2.52 -21.68 -34.02
C SER A 310 3.11 -21.23 -35.33
N ARG A 311 2.28 -20.72 -36.17
CA ARG A 311 2.66 -20.11 -37.43
C ARG A 311 3.71 -19.04 -37.14
N ILE A 312 4.99 -19.37 -37.36
CA ILE A 312 6.05 -18.41 -37.51
C ILE A 312 5.83 -17.71 -38.87
#